data_1b91061731a0271c110b87d00e5f667a
#
_entry.id   1b91061731a0271c110b87d00e5f667a
#
_cell.length_a   1.000
_cell.length_b   1.000
_cell.length_c   1.000
_cell.angle_alpha   90.00
_cell.angle_beta   90.00
_cell.angle_gamma   90.00
#
_symmetry.space_group_name_H-M   'P 1'
#
loop_
_entity.id
_entity.type
_entity.pdbx_description
1 polymer ?
#
loop_
_entity_poly.entity_id
_entity_poly.type
_entity_poly.pdbx_seq_one_letter_code
_entity_poly.pdbx_strand_id
1 'polypeptide(L)'
;MADSKEKLFSDFSPVSTEQWMEKVTADLKGADFEKKLVWRTNEGFKVKPFYRMEDLEGLKTTDALPGEFPYLRGTKKNNNEWFVRQEIKVESPEAANAKALDILNKGVDSLSFHVKAKELSAEYIETLLKDICAECIELNFSTCQGHVVELAQLLVGYFQKKDYDLTKLQGSINYDYFNKMLAKGKEKGDMVATAKALIEATAMLPKYRVLNVNALTLNNAGAYIYQELGYALAWGNEYMNQLTDAGLPAALVAKKIKFNFGISSNYFLEIA
;
A
#
# COMPACT_ATOMS: atom_id res chain seq x y z
N MET A 1 -37.94 -6.06 -25.47
CA MET A 1 -38.16 -4.61 -25.51
C MET A 1 -37.01 -3.99 -24.74
N ALA A 2 -36.10 -3.29 -25.40
CA ALA A 2 -35.02 -2.59 -24.70
C ALA A 2 -35.65 -1.38 -24.03
N ASP A 3 -35.64 -1.34 -22.70
CA ASP A 3 -35.98 -0.15 -21.94
C ASP A 3 -35.08 0.98 -22.45
N SER A 4 -35.66 1.96 -23.11
CA SER A 4 -34.99 3.22 -23.41
C SER A 4 -34.69 3.88 -22.06
N LYS A 5 -33.44 3.80 -21.61
CA LYS A 5 -32.99 4.53 -20.42
C LYS A 5 -33.28 6.02 -20.67
N GLU A 6 -34.24 6.53 -19.96
CA GLU A 6 -34.59 7.95 -19.96
C GLU A 6 -33.34 8.74 -19.62
N LYS A 7 -32.99 9.72 -20.46
CA LYS A 7 -31.78 10.52 -20.20
C LYS A 7 -32.01 11.37 -18.97
N LEU A 8 -31.12 11.25 -17.97
CA LEU A 8 -31.13 12.10 -16.80
C LEU A 8 -30.94 13.58 -17.22
N PHE A 9 -31.62 14.47 -16.52
CA PHE A 9 -31.54 15.93 -16.73
C PHE A 9 -32.00 16.42 -18.10
N SER A 10 -32.88 15.69 -18.79
CA SER A 10 -33.44 16.09 -20.09
C SER A 10 -34.23 17.44 -20.02
N ASP A 11 -34.69 17.84 -18.85
CA ASP A 11 -35.44 19.08 -18.60
C ASP A 11 -34.52 20.31 -18.54
N PHE A 12 -33.22 20.13 -18.52
CA PHE A 12 -32.24 21.22 -18.46
C PHE A 12 -31.59 21.42 -19.84
N SER A 13 -31.61 22.65 -20.34
CA SER A 13 -30.93 23.00 -21.58
C SER A 13 -29.42 22.87 -21.43
N PRO A 14 -28.70 22.27 -22.41
CA PRO A 14 -27.23 22.25 -22.42
C PRO A 14 -26.64 23.66 -22.35
N VAL A 15 -25.68 23.87 -21.49
CA VAL A 15 -24.93 25.14 -21.35
C VAL A 15 -23.54 24.95 -21.96
N SER A 16 -23.13 25.84 -22.86
CA SER A 16 -21.79 25.78 -23.46
C SER A 16 -20.71 26.21 -22.46
N THR A 17 -19.44 25.91 -22.76
CA THR A 17 -18.32 26.34 -21.93
C THR A 17 -18.15 27.85 -21.93
N GLU A 18 -18.44 28.50 -23.04
CA GLU A 18 -18.41 29.96 -23.17
C GLU A 18 -19.44 30.61 -22.24
N GLN A 19 -20.70 30.14 -22.28
CA GLN A 19 -21.76 30.63 -21.41
C GLN A 19 -21.43 30.40 -19.93
N TRP A 20 -20.84 29.24 -19.60
CA TRP A 20 -20.39 28.97 -18.24
C TRP A 20 -19.28 29.92 -17.81
N MET A 21 -18.28 30.17 -18.66
CA MET A 21 -17.17 31.08 -18.38
C MET A 21 -17.60 32.53 -18.29
N GLU A 22 -18.58 32.98 -19.09
CA GLU A 22 -19.20 34.32 -18.96
C GLU A 22 -19.80 34.49 -17.56
N LYS A 23 -20.56 33.50 -17.09
CA LYS A 23 -21.14 33.53 -15.75
C LYS A 23 -20.09 33.57 -14.66
N VAL A 24 -19.07 32.72 -14.75
CA VAL A 24 -17.95 32.68 -13.80
C VAL A 24 -17.23 34.05 -13.76
N THR A 25 -16.95 34.64 -14.91
CA THR A 25 -16.29 35.95 -15.02
C THR A 25 -17.13 37.05 -14.39
N ALA A 26 -18.43 37.04 -14.62
CA ALA A 26 -19.36 37.99 -14.00
C ALA A 26 -19.37 37.85 -12.47
N ASP A 27 -19.40 36.62 -11.95
CA ASP A 27 -19.41 36.34 -10.51
C ASP A 27 -18.07 36.70 -9.83
N LEU A 28 -16.98 36.65 -10.54
CA LEU A 28 -15.65 37.07 -10.07
C LEU A 28 -15.48 38.61 -9.97
N LYS A 29 -16.43 39.40 -10.50
CA LYS A 29 -16.45 40.86 -10.41
C LYS A 29 -15.12 41.52 -10.82
N GLY A 30 -14.54 41.06 -11.91
CA GLY A 30 -13.26 41.55 -12.46
C GLY A 30 -12.00 40.93 -11.86
N ALA A 31 -12.11 39.98 -10.95
CA ALA A 31 -10.95 39.22 -10.49
C ALA A 31 -10.51 38.21 -11.57
N ASP A 32 -9.22 38.01 -11.68
CA ASP A 32 -8.61 37.09 -12.63
C ASP A 32 -8.92 35.62 -12.27
N PHE A 33 -9.46 34.87 -13.23
CA PHE A 33 -9.85 33.46 -13.08
C PHE A 33 -8.67 32.57 -12.68
N GLU A 34 -7.54 32.71 -13.37
CA GLU A 34 -6.34 31.89 -13.12
C GLU A 34 -5.77 32.10 -11.72
N LYS A 35 -5.81 33.35 -11.22
CA LYS A 35 -5.30 33.69 -9.90
C LYS A 35 -6.21 33.26 -8.75
N LYS A 36 -7.52 33.26 -9.00
CA LYS A 36 -8.52 33.03 -7.95
C LYS A 36 -8.97 31.58 -7.85
N LEU A 37 -9.12 30.89 -8.97
CA LEU A 37 -9.77 29.59 -9.03
C LEU A 37 -8.86 28.45 -9.49
N VAL A 38 -7.76 28.74 -10.19
CA VAL A 38 -6.86 27.70 -10.68
C VAL A 38 -5.76 27.46 -9.65
N TRP A 39 -5.71 26.23 -9.14
CA TRP A 39 -4.67 25.81 -8.23
C TRP A 39 -3.41 25.40 -9.00
N ARG A 40 -2.29 25.99 -8.64
CA ARG A 40 -0.96 25.60 -9.13
C ARG A 40 -0.36 24.64 -8.14
N THR A 41 -0.18 23.40 -8.56
CA THR A 41 0.37 22.36 -7.69
C THR A 41 1.89 22.46 -7.59
N ASN A 42 2.45 21.88 -6.55
CA ASN A 42 3.91 21.78 -6.40
C ASN A 42 4.53 20.78 -7.39
N GLU A 43 3.71 19.89 -7.96
CA GLU A 43 4.07 18.93 -9.00
C GLU A 43 4.28 19.59 -10.38
N GLY A 44 3.92 20.88 -10.52
CA GLY A 44 4.17 21.66 -11.70
C GLY A 44 3.02 21.72 -12.71
N PHE A 45 1.85 21.22 -12.37
CA PHE A 45 0.64 21.34 -13.21
C PHE A 45 -0.44 22.21 -12.55
N LYS A 46 -1.45 22.56 -13.33
CA LYS A 46 -2.58 23.36 -12.89
C LYS A 46 -3.83 22.51 -12.76
N VAL A 47 -4.57 22.70 -11.67
CA VAL A 47 -5.88 22.10 -11.46
C VAL A 47 -6.96 23.17 -11.62
N LYS A 48 -7.84 22.96 -12.60
CA LYS A 48 -8.99 23.84 -12.83
C LYS A 48 -10.09 23.57 -11.77
N PRO A 49 -10.96 24.54 -11.46
CA PRO A 49 -12.07 24.37 -10.53
C PRO A 49 -13.19 23.46 -11.08
N PHE A 50 -13.20 23.19 -12.38
CA PHE A 50 -14.13 22.28 -13.06
C PHE A 50 -13.49 21.73 -14.34
N TYR A 51 -14.00 20.58 -14.79
CA TYR A 51 -13.64 19.91 -16.04
C TYR A 51 -14.90 19.50 -16.78
N ARG A 52 -14.86 19.52 -18.12
CA ARG A 52 -15.95 19.18 -19.02
C ARG A 52 -15.51 18.10 -20.01
N MET A 53 -16.44 17.60 -20.84
CA MET A 53 -16.15 16.52 -21.81
C MET A 53 -15.04 16.89 -22.79
N GLU A 54 -14.94 18.15 -23.19
CA GLU A 54 -13.87 18.65 -24.07
C GLU A 54 -12.48 18.56 -23.46
N ASP A 55 -12.35 18.57 -22.13
CA ASP A 55 -11.07 18.37 -21.46
C ASP A 55 -10.56 16.92 -21.58
N LEU A 56 -11.41 15.98 -22.01
CA LEU A 56 -11.03 14.59 -22.28
C LEU A 56 -10.50 14.38 -23.70
N GLU A 57 -10.70 15.34 -24.60
CA GLU A 57 -10.27 15.24 -25.99
C GLU A 57 -8.75 15.11 -26.08
N GLY A 58 -8.30 14.14 -26.84
CA GLY A 58 -6.87 13.88 -27.03
C GLY A 58 -6.15 13.14 -25.89
N LEU A 59 -6.84 12.80 -24.81
CA LEU A 59 -6.25 11.99 -23.75
C LEU A 59 -6.15 10.52 -24.18
N LYS A 60 -4.93 9.99 -24.18
CA LYS A 60 -4.66 8.58 -24.53
C LYS A 60 -5.09 7.57 -23.45
N THR A 61 -5.51 8.07 -22.28
CA THR A 61 -5.83 7.27 -21.10
C THR A 61 -7.31 6.91 -21.00
N THR A 62 -8.19 7.58 -21.77
CA THR A 62 -9.65 7.40 -21.70
C THR A 62 -10.11 6.01 -22.14
N ASP A 63 -9.37 5.39 -23.08
CA ASP A 63 -9.70 4.08 -23.64
C ASP A 63 -9.03 2.90 -22.87
N ALA A 64 -8.19 3.22 -21.87
CA ALA A 64 -7.51 2.19 -21.09
C ALA A 64 -8.49 1.42 -20.22
N LEU A 65 -8.42 0.09 -20.26
CA LEU A 65 -9.24 -0.80 -19.41
C LEU A 65 -8.47 -1.25 -18.15
N PRO A 66 -9.18 -1.55 -17.06
CA PRO A 66 -8.56 -2.11 -15.87
C PRO A 66 -7.85 -3.43 -16.17
N GLY A 67 -6.66 -3.63 -15.59
CA GLY A 67 -5.87 -4.84 -15.76
C GLY A 67 -5.14 -4.96 -17.10
N GLU A 68 -5.16 -3.95 -17.96
CA GLU A 68 -4.42 -3.91 -19.21
C GLU A 68 -3.15 -3.08 -19.09
N PHE A 69 -2.07 -3.58 -19.73
CA PHE A 69 -0.80 -2.83 -19.78
C PHE A 69 -0.99 -1.49 -20.53
N PRO A 70 -0.43 -0.37 -20.06
CA PRO A 70 0.52 -0.19 -18.95
C PRO A 70 -0.11 0.02 -17.56
N TYR A 71 -1.29 -0.53 -17.31
CA TYR A 71 -1.99 -0.55 -16.01
C TYR A 71 -2.40 0.84 -15.49
N LEU A 72 -2.76 1.75 -16.38
CA LEU A 72 -3.21 3.11 -16.04
C LEU A 72 -4.45 3.12 -15.11
N ARG A 73 -5.27 2.09 -15.20
CA ARG A 73 -6.46 1.91 -14.37
C ARG A 73 -6.32 0.75 -13.38
N GLY A 74 -5.10 0.50 -12.92
CA GLY A 74 -4.79 -0.56 -11.97
C GLY A 74 -4.63 -1.94 -12.59
N THR A 75 -4.19 -2.88 -11.78
CA THR A 75 -3.84 -4.24 -12.20
C THR A 75 -5.00 -5.24 -12.10
N LYS A 76 -6.10 -4.88 -11.44
CA LYS A 76 -7.26 -5.75 -11.23
C LYS A 76 -8.26 -5.58 -12.36
N LYS A 77 -8.57 -6.69 -13.07
CA LYS A 77 -9.48 -6.69 -14.21
C LYS A 77 -10.95 -6.89 -13.82
N ASN A 78 -11.22 -7.74 -12.85
CA ASN A 78 -12.57 -8.26 -12.62
C ASN A 78 -13.24 -7.74 -11.35
N ASN A 79 -12.50 -7.18 -10.43
CA ASN A 79 -13.02 -6.66 -9.17
C ASN A 79 -12.19 -5.46 -8.68
N ASN A 80 -12.66 -4.83 -7.61
CA ASN A 80 -11.97 -3.74 -6.92
C ASN A 80 -11.79 -4.08 -5.42
N GLU A 81 -11.59 -5.34 -5.09
CA GLU A 81 -11.38 -5.79 -3.72
C GLU A 81 -9.97 -5.41 -3.24
N TRP A 82 -9.89 -4.94 -2.02
CA TRP A 82 -8.64 -4.67 -1.29
C TRP A 82 -8.78 -5.16 0.14
N PHE A 83 -7.66 -5.42 0.79
CA PHE A 83 -7.64 -5.77 2.20
C PHE A 83 -7.81 -4.55 3.10
N VAL A 84 -8.69 -4.65 4.08
CA VAL A 84 -8.82 -3.68 5.17
C VAL A 84 -7.92 -4.11 6.31
N ARG A 85 -6.79 -3.41 6.47
CA ARG A 85 -5.78 -3.77 7.46
C ARG A 85 -5.88 -2.92 8.71
N GLN A 86 -5.77 -3.59 9.88
CA GLN A 86 -5.59 -2.92 11.15
C GLN A 86 -4.32 -3.40 11.86
N GLU A 87 -3.54 -2.43 12.36
CA GLU A 87 -2.38 -2.71 13.20
C GLU A 87 -2.78 -2.88 14.66
N ILE A 88 -2.17 -3.88 15.30
CA ILE A 88 -2.29 -4.19 16.72
C ILE A 88 -0.88 -4.18 17.33
N LYS A 89 -0.62 -3.23 18.20
CA LYS A 89 0.57 -3.25 19.05
C LYS A 89 0.34 -4.28 20.15
N VAL A 90 1.13 -5.34 20.14
CA VAL A 90 0.97 -6.44 21.07
C VAL A 90 1.56 -6.06 22.43
N GLU A 91 0.70 -5.82 23.40
CA GLU A 91 1.09 -5.61 24.80
C GLU A 91 1.16 -6.95 25.55
N SER A 92 0.16 -7.81 25.35
CA SER A 92 0.19 -9.23 25.66
C SER A 92 -0.46 -10.01 24.50
N PRO A 93 -0.08 -11.28 24.27
CA PRO A 93 -0.63 -12.09 23.18
C PRO A 93 -2.13 -12.34 23.36
N GLU A 94 -2.62 -12.53 24.60
CA GLU A 94 -4.04 -12.75 24.88
C GLU A 94 -4.90 -11.53 24.55
N ALA A 95 -4.48 -10.33 24.99
CA ALA A 95 -5.21 -9.11 24.73
C ALA A 95 -5.20 -8.74 23.22
N ALA A 96 -4.08 -8.98 22.54
CA ALA A 96 -3.96 -8.77 21.12
C ALA A 96 -4.81 -9.76 20.32
N ASN A 97 -4.87 -11.03 20.72
CA ASN A 97 -5.74 -12.04 20.12
C ASN A 97 -7.23 -11.66 20.28
N ALA A 98 -7.66 -11.31 21.49
CA ALA A 98 -9.04 -10.90 21.75
C ALA A 98 -9.44 -9.69 20.88
N LYS A 99 -8.56 -8.68 20.76
CA LYS A 99 -8.76 -7.54 19.87
C LYS A 99 -8.81 -7.95 18.40
N ALA A 100 -7.93 -8.87 17.97
CA ALA A 100 -7.91 -9.38 16.61
C ALA A 100 -9.22 -10.04 16.22
N LEU A 101 -9.73 -10.93 17.05
CA LEU A 101 -11.01 -11.62 16.83
C LEU A 101 -12.19 -10.64 16.80
N ASP A 102 -12.20 -9.64 17.67
CA ASP A 102 -13.24 -8.59 17.66
C ASP A 102 -13.27 -7.79 16.35
N ILE A 103 -12.11 -7.34 15.87
CA ILE A 103 -12.05 -6.53 14.64
C ILE A 103 -12.26 -7.35 13.37
N LEU A 104 -11.86 -8.62 13.33
CA LEU A 104 -12.19 -9.54 12.23
C LEU A 104 -13.70 -9.68 12.08
N ASN A 105 -14.45 -9.79 13.19
CA ASN A 105 -15.92 -9.83 13.16
C ASN A 105 -16.55 -8.49 12.72
N LYS A 106 -15.77 -7.41 12.61
CA LYS A 106 -16.21 -6.07 12.18
C LYS A 106 -15.80 -5.74 10.74
N GLY A 107 -15.29 -6.72 9.99
CA GLY A 107 -14.98 -6.58 8.57
C GLY A 107 -13.51 -6.27 8.25
N VAL A 108 -12.61 -6.32 9.23
CA VAL A 108 -11.17 -6.34 8.96
C VAL A 108 -10.78 -7.73 8.42
N ASP A 109 -9.99 -7.77 7.35
CA ASP A 109 -9.52 -8.99 6.70
C ASP A 109 -7.99 -9.08 6.55
N SER A 110 -7.28 -8.08 7.10
CA SER A 110 -5.82 -8.06 7.20
C SER A 110 -5.39 -7.57 8.58
N LEU A 111 -4.64 -8.39 9.28
CA LEU A 111 -4.08 -8.05 10.60
C LEU A 111 -2.60 -7.71 10.50
N SER A 112 -2.15 -6.71 11.25
CA SER A 112 -0.74 -6.40 11.41
C SER A 112 -0.37 -6.39 12.89
N PHE A 113 0.49 -7.31 13.31
CA PHE A 113 0.95 -7.42 14.69
C PHE A 113 2.35 -6.83 14.85
N HIS A 114 2.48 -5.85 15.75
CA HIS A 114 3.80 -5.40 16.20
C HIS A 114 4.16 -6.14 17.49
N VAL A 115 5.04 -7.15 17.35
CA VAL A 115 5.40 -8.08 18.45
C VAL A 115 6.70 -7.67 19.15
N LYS A 116 6.75 -7.87 20.47
CA LYS A 116 7.94 -7.59 21.27
C LYS A 116 8.97 -8.71 21.11
N ALA A 117 10.16 -8.37 20.67
CA ALA A 117 11.23 -9.34 20.42
C ALA A 117 11.62 -10.18 21.65
N LYS A 118 11.57 -9.61 22.84
CA LYS A 118 12.00 -10.29 24.08
C LYS A 118 11.06 -11.41 24.55
N GLU A 119 9.84 -11.42 24.05
CA GLU A 119 8.78 -12.36 24.45
C GLU A 119 8.50 -13.42 23.38
N LEU A 120 9.26 -13.40 22.27
CA LEU A 120 9.06 -14.34 21.17
C LEU A 120 9.30 -15.78 21.60
N SER A 121 8.29 -16.63 21.39
CA SER A 121 8.33 -18.06 21.61
C SER A 121 7.23 -18.75 20.79
N ALA A 122 7.29 -20.08 20.66
CA ALA A 122 6.23 -20.83 20.00
C ALA A 122 4.89 -20.68 20.72
N GLU A 123 4.89 -20.66 22.05
CA GLU A 123 3.70 -20.48 22.88
C GLU A 123 3.10 -19.09 22.72
N TYR A 124 3.95 -18.06 22.61
CA TYR A 124 3.53 -16.69 22.34
C TYR A 124 2.77 -16.60 20.99
N ILE A 125 3.32 -17.20 19.92
CA ILE A 125 2.67 -17.21 18.60
C ILE A 125 1.37 -18.03 18.64
N GLU A 126 1.36 -19.16 19.34
CA GLU A 126 0.16 -20.00 19.48
C GLU A 126 -0.97 -19.27 20.19
N THR A 127 -0.65 -18.51 21.24
CA THR A 127 -1.62 -17.68 21.97
C THR A 127 -2.10 -16.51 21.13
N LEU A 128 -1.18 -15.81 20.47
CA LEU A 128 -1.49 -14.64 19.63
C LEU A 128 -2.42 -14.98 18.47
N LEU A 129 -2.22 -16.15 17.84
CA LEU A 129 -2.97 -16.57 16.65
C LEU A 129 -4.07 -17.61 16.96
N LYS A 130 -4.39 -17.79 18.22
CA LYS A 130 -5.46 -18.73 18.63
C LYS A 130 -6.78 -18.37 17.95
N ASP A 131 -7.45 -19.37 17.39
CA ASP A 131 -8.76 -19.26 16.73
C ASP A 131 -8.82 -18.31 15.53
N ILE A 132 -7.66 -17.87 15.02
CA ILE A 132 -7.56 -17.06 13.79
C ILE A 132 -7.30 -17.99 12.61
N CYS A 133 -8.20 -17.96 11.60
CA CYS A 133 -8.04 -18.71 10.35
C CYS A 133 -6.99 -18.00 9.46
N ALA A 134 -5.76 -18.49 9.48
CA ALA A 134 -4.67 -17.87 8.71
C ALA A 134 -4.84 -17.96 7.18
N GLU A 135 -5.61 -18.93 6.68
CA GLU A 135 -5.92 -19.05 5.24
C GLU A 135 -7.01 -18.10 4.78
N CYS A 136 -7.80 -17.55 5.70
CA CYS A 136 -8.95 -16.71 5.41
C CYS A 136 -8.60 -15.21 5.34
N ILE A 137 -7.47 -14.81 5.91
CA ILE A 137 -7.07 -13.41 6.07
C ILE A 137 -5.60 -13.21 5.72
N GLU A 138 -5.20 -11.94 5.59
CA GLU A 138 -3.79 -11.56 5.45
C GLU A 138 -3.16 -11.31 6.82
N LEU A 139 -2.03 -11.95 7.13
CA LEU A 139 -1.31 -11.81 8.40
C LEU A 139 0.03 -11.12 8.21
N ASN A 140 0.19 -9.98 8.83
CA ASN A 140 1.41 -9.17 8.75
C ASN A 140 2.05 -9.04 10.14
N PHE A 141 3.38 -9.08 10.18
CA PHE A 141 4.13 -9.02 11.43
C PHE A 141 5.27 -8.03 11.34
N SER A 142 5.57 -7.40 12.45
CA SER A 142 6.75 -6.57 12.63
C SER A 142 7.35 -6.79 14.02
N THR A 143 8.68 -6.71 14.11
CA THR A 143 9.42 -6.79 15.36
C THR A 143 10.73 -6.03 15.27
N CYS A 144 11.56 -6.06 16.30
CA CYS A 144 12.92 -5.55 16.22
C CYS A 144 13.71 -6.30 15.14
N GLN A 145 14.40 -5.56 14.27
CA GLN A 145 15.07 -6.13 13.09
C GLN A 145 16.04 -7.30 13.36
N GLY A 146 16.67 -7.34 14.53
CA GLY A 146 17.54 -8.45 14.92
C GLY A 146 16.82 -9.77 15.20
N HIS A 147 15.48 -9.76 15.25
CA HIS A 147 14.66 -10.94 15.58
C HIS A 147 13.68 -11.30 14.46
N VAL A 148 13.80 -10.68 13.27
CA VAL A 148 12.86 -10.96 12.16
C VAL A 148 12.99 -12.39 11.63
N VAL A 149 14.18 -12.96 11.62
CA VAL A 149 14.42 -14.34 11.17
C VAL A 149 13.86 -15.34 12.19
N GLU A 150 14.08 -15.11 13.47
CA GLU A 150 13.49 -15.89 14.56
C GLU A 150 11.95 -15.88 14.50
N LEU A 151 11.36 -14.71 14.33
CA LEU A 151 9.92 -14.57 14.15
C LEU A 151 9.43 -15.35 12.93
N ALA A 152 10.14 -15.29 11.80
CA ALA A 152 9.77 -16.04 10.60
C ALA A 152 9.77 -17.55 10.85
N GLN A 153 10.81 -18.07 11.52
CA GLN A 153 10.91 -19.48 11.86
C GLN A 153 9.78 -19.95 12.79
N LEU A 154 9.46 -19.15 13.80
CA LEU A 154 8.34 -19.43 14.72
C LEU A 154 6.99 -19.45 13.99
N LEU A 155 6.75 -18.51 13.08
CA LEU A 155 5.53 -18.45 12.28
C LEU A 155 5.40 -19.65 11.34
N VAL A 156 6.46 -20.00 10.62
CA VAL A 156 6.46 -21.17 9.73
C VAL A 156 6.19 -22.45 10.55
N GLY A 157 6.87 -22.62 11.69
CA GLY A 157 6.65 -23.76 12.59
C GLY A 157 5.20 -23.83 13.11
N TYR A 158 4.61 -22.69 13.45
CA TYR A 158 3.20 -22.61 13.87
C TYR A 158 2.26 -23.04 12.73
N PHE A 159 2.45 -22.51 11.51
CA PHE A 159 1.59 -22.83 10.38
C PHE A 159 1.69 -24.31 9.99
N GLN A 160 2.89 -24.88 10.03
CA GLN A 160 3.10 -26.33 9.82
C GLN A 160 2.41 -27.18 10.91
N LYS A 161 2.55 -26.79 12.19
CA LYS A 161 1.90 -27.48 13.32
C LYS A 161 0.37 -27.48 13.19
N LYS A 162 -0.21 -26.43 12.59
CA LYS A 162 -1.65 -26.29 12.36
C LYS A 162 -2.12 -26.92 11.06
N ASP A 163 -1.24 -27.51 10.29
CA ASP A 163 -1.53 -28.19 9.00
C ASP A 163 -2.20 -27.24 7.96
N TYR A 164 -1.80 -25.95 7.97
CA TYR A 164 -2.25 -24.99 6.97
C TYR A 164 -1.57 -25.24 5.61
N ASP A 165 -2.30 -24.98 4.52
CA ASP A 165 -1.71 -24.92 3.19
C ASP A 165 -0.84 -23.66 3.06
N LEU A 166 0.47 -23.84 3.25
CA LEU A 166 1.45 -22.73 3.25
C LEU A 166 1.45 -21.93 1.95
N THR A 167 0.99 -22.53 0.84
CA THR A 167 0.91 -21.85 -0.46
C THR A 167 -0.25 -20.86 -0.57
N LYS A 168 -1.25 -20.99 0.30
CA LYS A 168 -2.40 -20.08 0.37
C LYS A 168 -2.15 -18.90 1.29
N LEU A 169 -1.33 -19.08 2.32
CA LEU A 169 -1.08 -18.06 3.33
C LEU A 169 -0.51 -16.77 2.73
N GLN A 170 -1.11 -15.65 3.08
CA GLN A 170 -0.73 -14.32 2.60
C GLN A 170 -0.32 -13.43 3.77
N GLY A 171 0.69 -12.59 3.54
CA GLY A 171 1.11 -11.68 4.57
C GLY A 171 2.49 -11.08 4.36
N SER A 172 3.04 -10.58 5.45
CA SER A 172 4.39 -10.04 5.46
C SER A 172 5.07 -10.15 6.82
N ILE A 173 6.41 -10.19 6.78
CA ILE A 173 7.25 -9.95 7.95
C ILE A 173 8.10 -8.73 7.62
N ASN A 174 7.85 -7.61 8.29
CA ASN A 174 8.42 -6.33 7.91
C ASN A 174 9.89 -6.21 8.34
N TYR A 175 10.81 -6.47 7.40
CA TYR A 175 12.21 -6.11 7.52
C TYR A 175 12.49 -4.87 6.69
N ASP A 176 12.80 -3.75 7.36
CA ASP A 176 13.02 -2.45 6.73
C ASP A 176 14.34 -1.84 7.22
N TYR A 177 15.43 -2.22 6.53
CA TYR A 177 16.77 -1.79 6.87
C TYR A 177 16.96 -0.28 6.67
N PHE A 178 16.58 0.21 5.50
CA PHE A 178 16.81 1.60 5.11
C PHE A 178 15.97 2.59 5.92
N ASN A 179 14.72 2.27 6.24
CA ASN A 179 13.90 3.11 7.11
C ASN A 179 14.56 3.33 8.47
N LYS A 180 15.13 2.27 9.01
CA LYS A 180 15.81 2.37 10.31
C LYS A 180 17.09 3.19 10.22
N MET A 181 17.84 3.06 9.13
CA MET A 181 19.02 3.86 8.83
C MET A 181 18.64 5.34 8.74
N LEU A 182 17.60 5.68 7.96
CA LEU A 182 17.09 7.05 7.83
C LEU A 182 16.61 7.61 9.17
N ALA A 183 15.79 6.88 9.91
CA ALA A 183 15.19 7.34 11.15
C ALA A 183 16.20 7.45 12.32
N LYS A 184 17.28 6.66 12.31
CA LYS A 184 18.26 6.59 13.42
C LYS A 184 19.64 7.16 13.06
N GLY A 185 19.90 7.45 11.79
CA GLY A 185 21.20 7.90 11.30
C GLY A 185 22.32 6.89 11.51
N LYS A 186 21.98 5.61 11.64
CA LYS A 186 22.97 4.54 11.94
C LYS A 186 22.62 3.27 11.17
N GLU A 187 23.62 2.70 10.53
CA GLU A 187 23.56 1.34 10.02
C GLU A 187 23.57 0.35 11.20
N LYS A 188 22.79 -0.71 11.08
CA LYS A 188 22.73 -1.75 12.11
C LYS A 188 22.60 -3.13 11.51
N GLY A 189 23.66 -3.89 11.59
CA GLY A 189 23.74 -5.26 11.08
C GLY A 189 24.00 -5.33 9.57
N ASP A 190 24.12 -6.53 9.07
CA ASP A 190 24.31 -6.84 7.66
C ASP A 190 22.93 -7.02 7.00
N MET A 191 22.58 -6.10 6.10
CA MET A 191 21.32 -6.11 5.38
C MET A 191 21.19 -7.34 4.49
N VAL A 192 22.24 -7.65 3.74
CA VAL A 192 22.23 -8.76 2.77
C VAL A 192 22.11 -10.10 3.48
N ALA A 193 22.92 -10.32 4.53
CA ALA A 193 22.87 -11.56 5.30
C ALA A 193 21.50 -11.76 5.97
N THR A 194 20.95 -10.71 6.58
CA THR A 194 19.63 -10.79 7.23
C THR A 194 18.51 -11.03 6.22
N ALA A 195 18.51 -10.32 5.09
CA ALA A 195 17.51 -10.48 4.04
C ALA A 195 17.56 -11.90 3.43
N LYS A 196 18.75 -12.44 3.15
CA LYS A 196 18.91 -13.82 2.66
C LYS A 196 18.34 -14.84 3.66
N ALA A 197 18.74 -14.74 4.93
CA ALA A 197 18.25 -15.64 5.97
C ALA A 197 16.72 -15.56 6.14
N LEU A 198 16.14 -14.35 6.02
CA LEU A 198 14.70 -14.16 6.11
C LEU A 198 13.96 -14.72 4.89
N ILE A 199 14.48 -14.53 3.67
CA ILE A 199 13.94 -15.11 2.44
C ILE A 199 14.00 -16.65 2.52
N GLU A 200 15.08 -17.22 3.01
CA GLU A 200 15.24 -18.66 3.21
C GLU A 200 14.27 -19.20 4.26
N ALA A 201 14.19 -18.55 5.42
CA ALA A 201 13.24 -18.93 6.48
C ALA A 201 11.78 -18.92 6.03
N THR A 202 11.45 -18.07 5.04
CA THR A 202 10.09 -17.95 4.46
C THR A 202 9.95 -18.60 3.09
N ALA A 203 10.85 -19.51 2.70
CA ALA A 203 10.82 -20.16 1.39
C ALA A 203 9.52 -20.95 1.14
N MET A 204 8.96 -21.56 2.20
CA MET A 204 7.71 -22.31 2.16
C MET A 204 6.46 -21.42 2.09
N LEU A 205 6.60 -20.11 2.26
CA LEU A 205 5.53 -19.10 2.21
C LEU A 205 5.68 -18.23 0.95
N PRO A 206 5.28 -18.71 -0.24
CA PRO A 206 5.55 -18.01 -1.50
C PRO A 206 4.88 -16.63 -1.61
N LYS A 207 3.77 -16.43 -0.91
CA LYS A 207 3.01 -15.17 -0.92
C LYS A 207 3.39 -14.22 0.23
N TYR A 208 4.34 -14.59 1.08
CA TYR A 208 4.85 -13.69 2.11
C TYR A 208 5.92 -12.75 1.55
N ARG A 209 5.75 -11.46 1.83
CA ARG A 209 6.71 -10.41 1.50
C ARG A 209 7.51 -10.04 2.74
N VAL A 210 8.81 -9.94 2.59
CA VAL A 210 9.70 -9.79 3.77
C VAL A 210 10.63 -8.59 3.69
N LEU A 211 10.76 -7.98 2.52
CA LEU A 211 11.54 -6.76 2.33
C LEU A 211 10.55 -5.58 2.28
N ASN A 212 10.59 -4.73 3.29
CA ASN A 212 9.65 -3.62 3.40
C ASN A 212 10.29 -2.29 2.97
N VAL A 213 9.59 -1.54 2.15
CA VAL A 213 9.88 -0.15 1.81
C VAL A 213 8.79 0.71 2.45
N ASN A 214 9.10 1.32 3.59
CA ASN A 214 8.12 2.11 4.35
C ASN A 214 8.23 3.60 3.98
N ALA A 215 7.73 3.95 2.81
CA ALA A 215 7.74 5.33 2.31
C ALA A 215 6.86 6.28 3.15
N LEU A 216 5.94 5.76 3.97
CA LEU A 216 5.17 6.55 4.93
C LEU A 216 6.07 7.42 5.85
N THR A 217 7.29 6.96 6.14
CA THR A 217 8.26 7.76 6.90
C THR A 217 8.63 9.05 6.17
N LEU A 218 8.76 9.00 4.84
CA LEU A 218 9.06 10.17 4.00
C LEU A 218 7.84 11.09 3.90
N ASN A 219 6.65 10.52 3.71
CA ASN A 219 5.39 11.26 3.70
C ASN A 219 5.20 12.03 5.02
N ASN A 220 5.37 11.37 6.16
CA ASN A 220 5.28 11.99 7.49
C ASN A 220 6.37 13.06 7.75
N ALA A 221 7.48 12.99 7.01
CA ALA A 221 8.53 14.01 7.04
C ALA A 221 8.25 15.21 6.11
N GLY A 222 7.14 15.20 5.38
CA GLY A 222 6.70 16.28 4.50
C GLY A 222 7.11 16.11 3.03
N ALA A 223 7.49 14.91 2.60
CA ALA A 223 7.72 14.63 1.18
C ALA A 223 6.42 14.76 0.39
N TYR A 224 6.50 15.38 -0.79
CA TYR A 224 5.41 15.38 -1.75
C TYR A 224 5.23 13.99 -2.37
N ILE A 225 4.05 13.71 -2.93
CA ILE A 225 3.69 12.41 -3.52
C ILE A 225 4.76 11.90 -4.51
N TYR A 226 5.21 12.75 -5.43
CA TYR A 226 6.24 12.37 -6.40
C TYR A 226 7.61 12.11 -5.76
N GLN A 227 7.94 12.80 -4.68
CA GLN A 227 9.17 12.58 -3.92
C GLN A 227 9.08 11.25 -3.15
N GLU A 228 7.96 11.01 -2.49
CA GLU A 228 7.70 9.74 -1.80
C GLU A 228 7.82 8.56 -2.77
N LEU A 229 7.17 8.64 -3.93
CA LEU A 229 7.25 7.61 -4.97
C LEU A 229 8.68 7.42 -5.48
N GLY A 230 9.38 8.49 -5.84
CA GLY A 230 10.75 8.44 -6.36
C GLY A 230 11.72 7.81 -5.36
N TYR A 231 11.68 8.22 -4.11
CA TYR A 231 12.52 7.66 -3.06
C TYR A 231 12.15 6.20 -2.72
N ALA A 232 10.86 5.86 -2.71
CA ALA A 232 10.42 4.49 -2.48
C ALA A 232 10.91 3.55 -3.58
N LEU A 233 10.85 3.97 -4.84
CA LEU A 233 11.38 3.19 -5.98
C LEU A 233 12.90 3.05 -5.91
N ALA A 234 13.62 4.12 -5.57
CA ALA A 234 15.06 4.06 -5.38
C ALA A 234 15.45 3.08 -4.25
N TRP A 235 14.70 3.10 -3.17
CA TRP A 235 14.85 2.20 -2.02
C TRP A 235 14.59 0.73 -2.40
N GLY A 236 13.50 0.45 -3.12
CA GLY A 236 13.21 -0.87 -3.64
C GLY A 236 14.28 -1.37 -4.64
N ASN A 237 14.78 -0.46 -5.49
CA ASN A 237 15.87 -0.76 -6.43
C ASN A 237 17.17 -1.10 -5.70
N GLU A 238 17.46 -0.44 -4.58
CA GLU A 238 18.64 -0.74 -3.78
C GLU A 238 18.58 -2.15 -3.18
N TYR A 239 17.43 -2.60 -2.67
CA TYR A 239 17.23 -4.00 -2.29
C TYR A 239 17.47 -4.94 -3.46
N MET A 240 16.94 -4.61 -4.66
CA MET A 240 17.15 -5.42 -5.86
C MET A 240 18.64 -5.54 -6.19
N ASN A 241 19.36 -4.43 -6.24
CA ASN A 241 20.77 -4.41 -6.61
C ASN A 241 21.61 -5.24 -5.62
N GLN A 242 21.57 -4.90 -4.34
CA GLN A 242 22.41 -5.57 -3.35
C GLN A 242 22.14 -7.08 -3.23
N LEU A 243 20.87 -7.49 -3.34
CA LEU A 243 20.54 -8.91 -3.21
C LEU A 243 20.81 -9.69 -4.49
N THR A 244 20.69 -9.09 -5.67
CA THR A 244 21.06 -9.74 -6.92
C THR A 244 22.58 -9.83 -7.08
N ASP A 245 23.32 -8.80 -6.67
CA ASP A 245 24.80 -8.84 -6.62
C ASP A 245 25.29 -9.91 -5.65
N ALA A 246 24.53 -10.16 -4.59
CA ALA A 246 24.79 -11.24 -3.65
C ALA A 246 24.30 -12.62 -4.14
N GLY A 247 23.87 -12.75 -5.39
CA GLY A 247 23.55 -14.00 -6.09
C GLY A 247 22.09 -14.48 -5.98
N LEU A 248 21.17 -13.68 -5.45
CA LEU A 248 19.75 -14.04 -5.45
C LEU A 248 19.10 -13.74 -6.82
N PRO A 249 18.19 -14.61 -7.32
CA PRO A 249 17.47 -14.35 -8.56
C PRO A 249 16.57 -13.09 -8.42
N ALA A 250 16.64 -12.16 -9.38
CA ALA A 250 15.87 -10.92 -9.38
C ALA A 250 14.36 -11.15 -9.23
N ALA A 251 13.83 -12.17 -9.91
CA ALA A 251 12.42 -12.53 -9.83
C ALA A 251 11.98 -12.99 -8.42
N LEU A 252 12.89 -13.61 -7.66
CA LEU A 252 12.64 -13.97 -6.26
C LEU A 252 12.63 -12.72 -5.37
N VAL A 253 13.64 -11.87 -5.50
CA VAL A 253 13.77 -10.64 -4.71
C VAL A 253 12.55 -9.73 -4.94
N ALA A 254 12.16 -9.50 -6.20
CA ALA A 254 11.02 -8.67 -6.55
C ALA A 254 9.70 -9.14 -5.89
N LYS A 255 9.46 -10.46 -5.83
CA LYS A 255 8.29 -11.04 -5.16
C LYS A 255 8.27 -10.84 -3.66
N LYS A 256 9.42 -10.59 -3.04
CA LYS A 256 9.57 -10.43 -1.60
C LYS A 256 9.52 -8.97 -1.14
N ILE A 257 9.53 -8.01 -2.06
CA ILE A 257 9.42 -6.58 -1.74
C ILE A 257 7.96 -6.18 -1.54
N LYS A 258 7.73 -5.34 -0.54
CA LYS A 258 6.45 -4.70 -0.21
C LYS A 258 6.67 -3.21 -0.05
N PHE A 259 5.81 -2.41 -0.67
CA PHE A 259 5.78 -0.97 -0.52
C PHE A 259 4.62 -0.55 0.39
N ASN A 260 4.90 0.40 1.29
CA ASN A 260 3.89 1.10 2.07
C ASN A 260 4.01 2.59 1.74
N PHE A 261 2.92 3.19 1.25
CA PHE A 261 2.82 4.61 0.95
C PHE A 261 1.89 5.31 1.94
N GLY A 262 2.14 6.61 2.17
CA GLY A 262 1.21 7.47 2.86
C GLY A 262 0.09 7.93 1.93
N ILE A 263 -1.10 8.11 2.46
CA ILE A 263 -2.21 8.76 1.77
C ILE A 263 -2.47 10.09 2.47
N SER A 264 -2.34 11.18 1.74
CA SER A 264 -2.56 12.53 2.25
C SER A 264 -4.04 12.93 2.16
N SER A 265 -4.35 14.13 2.64
CA SER A 265 -5.71 14.66 2.58
C SER A 265 -6.11 15.22 1.21
N ASN A 266 -5.21 15.27 0.24
CA ASN A 266 -5.50 15.81 -1.08
C ASN A 266 -6.01 14.72 -2.02
N TYR A 267 -7.33 14.54 -2.04
CA TYR A 267 -8.01 13.49 -2.79
C TYR A 267 -7.62 13.42 -4.28
N PHE A 268 -7.56 14.57 -4.96
CA PHE A 268 -7.28 14.59 -6.40
C PHE A 268 -5.83 14.23 -6.73
N LEU A 269 -4.87 14.68 -5.92
CA LEU A 269 -3.47 14.33 -6.12
C LEU A 269 -3.19 12.85 -5.83
N GLU A 270 -3.87 12.29 -4.83
CA GLU A 270 -3.71 10.86 -4.49
C GLU A 270 -4.27 9.94 -5.58
N ILE A 271 -5.32 10.36 -6.28
CA ILE A 271 -5.87 9.58 -7.40
C ILE A 271 -5.02 9.73 -8.66
N ALA A 272 -4.52 10.93 -8.96
CA ALA A 272 -3.70 11.20 -10.13
C ALA A 272 -2.31 10.56 -10.05
#